data_329a2e892914d731e18dc68adb7d8db2
#
_entry.id   329a2e892914d731e18dc68adb7d8db2
#
_cell.length_a   1.000
_cell.length_b   1.000
_cell.length_c   1.000
_cell.angle_alpha   90.00
_cell.angle_beta   90.00
_cell.angle_gamma   90.00
#
_symmetry.space_group_name_H-M   'P 1'
#
loop_
_entity.id
_entity.type
_entity.pdbx_description
1 polymer ?
#
loop_
_entity_poly.entity_id
_entity_poly.type
_entity_poly.pdbx_seq_one_letter_code
_entity_poly.pdbx_strand_id
1 'polypeptide(L)'
;MHCDGQAINAIIDTGSQLNIVNKHVWKTIINRPIDIAKSISMNDANGGEGKLRGLVSNVPLNCGGVNTQANLFVGDHVPFSLLLGRPWQRGNYVSIDERKDGTWLLF
;
A
#
# COMPACT_ATOMS: atom_id res chain seq x y z
N MET A 1 4.63 9.71 2.11
CA MET A 1 5.36 8.53 1.61
C MET A 1 6.00 8.87 0.27
N HIS A 2 7.21 8.42 0.05
CA HIS A 2 7.92 8.67 -1.21
C HIS A 2 8.41 7.36 -1.84
N CYS A 3 8.29 7.27 -3.16
CA CYS A 3 8.87 6.18 -3.95
C CYS A 3 9.69 6.81 -5.09
N ASP A 4 10.97 6.44 -5.17
CA ASP A 4 11.92 7.00 -6.15
C ASP A 4 11.90 8.54 -6.19
N GLY A 5 11.78 9.18 -5.04
CA GLY A 5 11.75 10.64 -4.91
C GLY A 5 10.39 11.29 -5.20
N GLN A 6 9.37 10.53 -5.57
CA GLN A 6 8.03 11.05 -5.85
C GLN A 6 7.08 10.79 -4.69
N ALA A 7 6.32 11.82 -4.30
CA ALA A 7 5.38 11.74 -3.19
C ALA A 7 4.13 10.93 -3.56
N ILE A 8 3.69 10.09 -2.64
CA ILE A 8 2.44 9.32 -2.75
C ILE A 8 1.64 9.52 -1.47
N ASN A 9 0.36 9.86 -1.61
CA ASN A 9 -0.55 9.91 -0.48
C ASN A 9 -0.86 8.49 -0.02
N ALA A 10 -0.49 8.16 1.21
CA ALA A 10 -0.68 6.83 1.77
C ALA A 10 -1.67 6.86 2.94
N ILE A 11 -2.56 5.88 2.95
CA ILE A 11 -3.43 5.58 4.08
C ILE A 11 -2.82 4.42 4.85
N ILE A 12 -2.63 4.59 6.15
CA ILE A 12 -2.19 3.52 7.04
C ILE A 12 -3.44 2.92 7.70
N ASP A 13 -3.75 1.69 7.34
CA ASP A 13 -4.96 1.00 7.82
C ASP A 13 -4.58 -0.29 8.55
N THR A 14 -4.65 -0.26 9.87
CA THR A 14 -4.33 -1.42 10.72
C THR A 14 -5.35 -2.54 10.59
N GLY A 15 -6.55 -2.26 10.08
CA GLY A 15 -7.59 -3.25 9.80
C GLY A 15 -7.41 -3.99 8.49
N SER A 16 -6.56 -3.49 7.59
CA SER A 16 -6.35 -4.12 6.29
C SER A 16 -5.33 -5.25 6.37
N GLN A 17 -5.66 -6.39 5.75
CA GLN A 17 -4.74 -7.52 5.62
C GLN A 17 -3.87 -7.43 4.36
N LEU A 18 -4.05 -6.40 3.54
CA LEU A 18 -3.35 -6.21 2.28
C LEU A 18 -2.77 -4.81 2.19
N ASN A 19 -1.68 -4.69 1.43
CA ASN A 19 -1.18 -3.42 0.93
C ASN A 19 -1.66 -3.29 -0.52
N ILE A 20 -2.26 -2.15 -0.86
CA ILE A 20 -2.88 -1.95 -2.18
C ILE A 20 -2.42 -0.62 -2.76
N VAL A 21 -2.00 -0.62 -4.02
CA VAL A 21 -1.68 0.60 -4.76
C VAL A 21 -2.66 0.79 -5.91
N ASN A 22 -3.04 2.02 -6.17
CA ASN A 22 -3.85 2.39 -7.32
C ASN A 22 -3.10 2.10 -8.61
N LYS A 23 -3.79 1.60 -9.63
CA LYS A 23 -3.22 1.28 -10.94
C LYS A 23 -2.48 2.47 -11.56
N HIS A 24 -3.06 3.67 -11.48
CA HIS A 24 -2.43 4.88 -12.03
C HIS A 24 -1.10 5.20 -11.32
N VAL A 25 -1.07 5.10 -10.00
CA VAL A 25 0.14 5.30 -9.20
C VAL A 25 1.19 4.24 -9.52
N TRP A 26 0.78 2.99 -9.69
CA TRP A 26 1.68 1.93 -10.10
C TRP A 26 2.32 2.23 -11.46
N LYS A 27 1.53 2.64 -12.45
CA LYS A 27 2.03 2.93 -13.81
C LYS A 27 2.94 4.15 -13.86
N THR A 28 2.64 5.20 -13.10
CA THR A 28 3.30 6.51 -13.23
C THR A 28 4.43 6.73 -12.25
N ILE A 29 4.37 6.16 -11.05
CA ILE A 29 5.34 6.40 -9.99
C ILE A 29 6.16 5.15 -9.68
N ILE A 30 5.51 4.04 -9.40
CA ILE A 30 6.20 2.80 -8.98
C ILE A 30 6.87 2.13 -10.16
N ASN A 31 6.15 1.95 -11.26
CA ASN A 31 6.65 1.47 -12.55
C ASN A 31 7.59 0.25 -12.44
N ARG A 32 7.16 -0.75 -11.68
CA ARG A 32 7.89 -2.01 -11.48
C ARG A 32 7.07 -3.18 -12.00
N PRO A 33 7.72 -4.32 -12.32
CA PRO A 33 7.01 -5.50 -12.83
C PRO A 33 5.93 -6.01 -11.88
N ILE A 34 4.83 -6.45 -12.44
CA ILE A 34 3.71 -7.04 -11.71
C ILE A 34 3.65 -8.54 -11.96
N ASP A 35 3.45 -9.32 -10.90
CA ASP A 35 3.20 -10.76 -10.99
C ASP A 35 1.69 -11.02 -11.06
N ILE A 36 1.18 -11.20 -12.27
CA ILE A 36 -0.24 -11.43 -12.50
C ILE A 36 -0.74 -12.79 -12.04
N ALA A 37 0.15 -13.75 -11.80
CA ALA A 37 -0.21 -15.05 -11.23
C ALA A 37 -0.75 -14.91 -9.80
N LYS A 38 -0.47 -13.79 -9.13
CA LYS A 38 -0.94 -13.49 -7.77
C LYS A 38 -2.15 -12.55 -7.75
N SER A 39 -2.95 -12.55 -8.81
CA SER A 39 -4.20 -11.77 -8.84
C SER A 39 -5.20 -12.30 -7.81
N ILE A 40 -6.00 -11.40 -7.26
CA ILE A 40 -7.02 -11.73 -6.25
C ILE A 40 -8.33 -11.09 -6.69
N SER A 41 -9.42 -11.86 -6.63
CA SER A 41 -10.78 -11.32 -6.74
C SER A 41 -11.30 -11.06 -5.32
N MET A 42 -11.74 -9.84 -5.07
CA MET A 42 -12.33 -9.46 -3.78
C MET A 42 -13.80 -9.14 -3.97
N ASN A 43 -14.65 -9.70 -3.11
CA ASN A 43 -16.04 -9.28 -2.99
C ASN A 43 -16.08 -8.21 -1.89
N ASP A 44 -16.58 -7.02 -2.21
CA ASP A 44 -16.79 -6.02 -1.19
C ASP A 44 -18.16 -6.20 -0.51
N ALA A 45 -18.36 -5.52 0.63
CA ALA A 45 -19.57 -5.63 1.44
C ALA A 45 -20.82 -5.09 0.72
N ASN A 46 -20.67 -4.35 -0.36
CA ASN A 46 -21.74 -3.76 -1.15
C ASN A 46 -22.09 -4.58 -2.41
N GLY A 47 -21.54 -5.79 -2.52
CA GLY A 47 -21.78 -6.65 -3.66
C GLY A 47 -20.97 -6.30 -4.91
N GLY A 48 -20.04 -5.35 -4.82
CA GLY A 48 -19.10 -5.03 -5.88
C GLY A 48 -17.96 -6.05 -5.95
N GLU A 49 -17.50 -6.37 -7.15
CA GLU A 49 -16.32 -7.18 -7.33
C GLU A 49 -15.09 -6.28 -7.50
N GLY A 50 -14.21 -6.28 -6.50
CA GLY A 50 -12.88 -5.71 -6.61
C GLY A 50 -11.90 -6.73 -7.15
N LYS A 51 -11.15 -6.37 -8.16
CA LYS A 51 -10.07 -7.22 -8.68
C LYS A 51 -8.73 -6.57 -8.41
N LEU A 52 -7.84 -7.35 -7.79
CA LEU A 52 -6.43 -6.99 -7.67
C LEU A 52 -5.68 -7.73 -8.76
N ARG A 53 -5.05 -7.00 -9.67
CA ARG A 53 -4.43 -7.53 -10.89
C ARG A 53 -3.27 -8.45 -10.65
N GLY A 54 -2.54 -8.24 -9.56
CA GLY A 54 -1.35 -8.97 -9.24
C GLY A 54 -0.53 -8.26 -8.19
N LEU A 55 0.68 -8.76 -7.94
CA LEU A 55 1.55 -8.31 -6.87
C LEU A 55 2.82 -7.68 -7.44
N VAL A 56 3.16 -6.50 -6.94
CA VAL A 56 4.46 -5.85 -7.16
C VAL A 56 5.28 -6.02 -5.88
N SER A 57 6.39 -6.73 -5.98
CA SER A 57 7.19 -7.11 -4.81
C SER A 57 8.30 -6.12 -4.50
N ASN A 58 8.62 -5.99 -3.21
CA ASN A 58 9.80 -5.26 -2.72
C ASN A 58 9.85 -3.80 -3.18
N VAL A 59 8.71 -3.12 -3.16
CA VAL A 59 8.65 -1.69 -3.52
C VAL A 59 9.26 -0.87 -2.40
N PRO A 60 10.31 -0.07 -2.66
CA PRO A 60 10.89 0.80 -1.65
C PRO A 60 9.97 2.00 -1.41
N LEU A 61 9.65 2.24 -0.14
CA LEU A 61 8.84 3.37 0.30
C LEU A 61 9.57 4.11 1.39
N ASN A 62 9.90 5.38 1.16
CA ASN A 62 10.52 6.22 2.17
C ASN A 62 9.43 6.94 2.97
N CYS A 63 9.47 6.78 4.28
CA CYS A 63 8.53 7.41 5.20
C CYS A 63 9.29 8.37 6.12
N GLY A 64 9.23 9.67 5.80
CA GLY A 64 9.86 10.69 6.61
C GLY A 64 11.37 10.49 6.82
N GLY A 65 12.09 9.99 5.83
CA GLY A 65 13.52 9.67 5.90
C GLY A 65 13.83 8.22 6.30
N VAL A 66 12.83 7.43 6.65
CA VAL A 66 12.99 6.00 6.97
C VAL A 66 12.66 5.15 5.75
N ASN A 67 13.61 4.32 5.31
CA ASN A 67 13.40 3.41 4.20
C ASN A 67 12.63 2.17 4.64
N THR A 68 11.50 1.92 3.99
CA THR A 68 10.70 0.72 4.19
C THR A 68 10.49 0.00 2.87
N GLN A 69 9.94 -1.20 2.90
CA GLN A 69 9.59 -1.98 1.72
C GLN A 69 8.18 -2.55 1.87
N ALA A 70 7.49 -2.69 0.76
CA ALA A 70 6.17 -3.29 0.74
C ALA A 70 5.95 -4.14 -0.52
N ASN A 71 5.16 -5.19 -0.35
CA ASN A 71 4.58 -5.93 -1.47
C ASN A 71 3.19 -5.36 -1.69
N LEU A 72 2.93 -4.82 -2.89
CA LEU A 72 1.72 -4.08 -3.20
C LEU A 72 0.88 -4.81 -4.22
N PHE A 73 -0.38 -5.07 -3.89
CA PHE A 73 -1.38 -5.47 -4.89
C PHE A 73 -1.85 -4.26 -5.68
N VAL A 74 -2.07 -4.42 -6.97
CA VAL A 74 -2.53 -3.34 -7.85
C VAL A 74 -4.04 -3.41 -8.02
N GLY A 75 -4.74 -2.36 -7.59
CA GLY A 75 -6.19 -2.23 -7.71
C GLY A 75 -6.60 -1.25 -8.80
N ASP A 76 -7.51 -1.66 -9.70
CA ASP A 76 -7.95 -0.84 -10.84
C ASP A 76 -8.87 0.31 -10.43
N HIS A 77 -9.75 0.08 -9.46
CA HIS A 77 -10.83 0.99 -9.10
C HIS A 77 -10.85 1.27 -7.60
N VAL A 78 -9.69 1.50 -7.01
CA VAL A 78 -9.60 1.84 -5.59
C VAL A 78 -9.61 3.36 -5.40
N PRO A 79 -10.29 3.87 -4.36
CA PRO A 79 -10.49 5.31 -4.16
C PRO A 79 -9.30 6.02 -3.47
N PHE A 80 -8.17 5.36 -3.36
CA PHE A 80 -6.96 5.89 -2.72
C PHE A 80 -5.75 5.68 -3.64
N SER A 81 -4.66 6.39 -3.39
CA SER A 81 -3.41 6.19 -4.11
C SER A 81 -2.64 4.98 -3.60
N LEU A 82 -2.52 4.85 -2.29
CA LEU A 82 -1.77 3.79 -1.63
C LEU A 82 -2.42 3.47 -0.29
N LEU A 83 -2.65 2.19 -0.03
CA LEU A 83 -3.12 1.68 1.25
C LEU A 83 -2.04 0.74 1.82
N LEU A 84 -1.53 1.08 3.00
CA LEU A 84 -0.57 0.24 3.70
C LEU A 84 -1.25 -0.42 4.89
N GLY A 85 -1.40 -1.74 4.79
CA GLY A 85 -2.04 -2.56 5.80
C GLY A 85 -1.05 -3.16 6.79
N ARG A 86 -1.52 -4.20 7.50
CA ARG A 86 -0.70 -4.89 8.50
C ARG A 86 0.56 -5.55 7.92
N PRO A 87 0.60 -6.07 6.68
CA PRO A 87 1.83 -6.65 6.15
C PRO A 87 2.98 -5.65 6.07
N TRP A 88 2.70 -4.38 5.68
CA TRP A 88 3.73 -3.33 5.69
C TRP A 88 4.18 -3.02 7.12
N GLN A 89 3.23 -2.90 8.05
CA GLN A 89 3.50 -2.61 9.45
C GLN A 89 4.39 -3.68 10.08
N ARG A 90 4.05 -4.96 9.90
CA ARG A 90 4.80 -6.09 10.45
C ARG A 90 6.17 -6.25 9.79
N GLY A 91 6.22 -6.16 8.46
CA GLY A 91 7.45 -6.35 7.71
C GLY A 91 8.52 -5.31 7.97
N ASN A 92 8.13 -4.12 8.45
CA ASN A 92 9.05 -3.02 8.74
C ASN A 92 9.12 -2.68 10.23
N TYR A 93 8.52 -3.50 11.10
CA TYR A 93 8.52 -3.32 12.55
C TYR A 93 7.99 -1.94 12.98
N VAL A 94 6.91 -1.51 12.33
CA VAL A 94 6.30 -0.21 12.59
C VAL A 94 5.28 -0.33 13.71
N SER A 95 5.39 0.51 14.72
CA SER A 95 4.36 0.70 15.74
C SER A 95 3.55 1.96 15.44
N ILE A 96 2.26 1.93 15.74
CA ILE A 96 1.36 3.06 15.52
C ILE A 96 0.91 3.57 16.88
N ASP A 97 1.12 4.88 17.11
CA ASP A 97 0.73 5.54 18.34
C ASP A 97 -0.31 6.63 17.99
N GLU A 98 -1.54 6.45 18.49
CA GLU A 98 -2.61 7.41 18.31
C GLU A 98 -2.55 8.44 19.44
N ARG A 99 -2.31 9.70 19.07
CA ARG A 99 -2.24 10.83 20.00
C ARG A 99 -3.28 11.89 19.66
N LYS A 100 -3.50 12.83 20.57
CA LYS A 100 -4.44 13.94 20.36
C LYS A 100 -4.10 14.80 19.15
N ASP A 101 -2.82 14.94 18.83
CA ASP A 101 -2.31 15.76 17.73
C ASP A 101 -2.07 14.95 16.44
N GLY A 102 -2.46 13.68 16.39
CA GLY A 102 -2.39 12.87 15.20
C GLY A 102 -1.88 11.44 15.45
N THR A 103 -1.65 10.75 14.36
CA THR A 103 -1.10 9.39 14.36
C THR A 103 0.42 9.44 14.17
N TRP A 104 1.14 8.77 15.04
CA TRP A 104 2.60 8.70 15.00
C TRP A 104 3.05 7.29 14.62
N LEU A 105 4.00 7.21 13.71
CA LEU A 105 4.63 5.95 13.32
C LEU A 105 5.99 5.84 14.00
N LEU A 106 6.19 4.73 14.71
CA LEU A 106 7.42 4.43 15.45
C LEU A 106 8.15 3.27 14.75
N PHE A 107 9.35 3.52 14.35
CA PHE A 107 10.20 2.55 13.67
C PHE A 107 11.22 1.90 14.58
#